data_abc32bb7560936c0c55427faa612d54b
#
_entry.id   abc32bb7560936c0c55427faa612d54b
#
_cell.length_a   1.000
_cell.length_b   1.000
_cell.length_c   1.000
_cell.angle_alpha   90.00
_cell.angle_beta   90.00
_cell.angle_gamma   90.00
#
_symmetry.space_group_name_H-M   'P 1'
#
loop_
_entity.id
_entity.type
_entity.pdbx_description
1 polymer ?
#
loop_
_entity_poly.entity_id
_entity_poly.type
_entity_poly.pdbx_seq_one_letter_code
_entity_poly.pdbx_strand_id
1 'polypeptide(L)'
;MTFYDIMHESWLSISGNKMRSFLTVLGIVIGIMAVVIMVAVGETVQQSITDQFSSLGTNTIMIRAGAAQSAGIRSGNRMTLTMDDIQYISQLPDVAAVTPQETSGAQVVYGNKNWSTSVIGVYPGYATVQNIEMEFGTFLDMSAVRNAATYAVIGPETAEELGLPKNPVGEIIRVRNTPLTVIGVTKAKGSSGMGSQDDMIIVPITTLKKRITGSRFPNSVSMISLKLYQDADNDIAT
;
A
#
# COMPACT_ATOMS: atom_id res chain seq x y z
N MET A 1 25.39 -37.14 51.91
CA MET A 1 24.85 -37.35 50.56
C MET A 1 25.55 -36.41 49.61
N THR A 2 26.37 -36.95 48.75
CA THR A 2 27.13 -36.19 47.77
C THR A 2 26.23 -35.93 46.56
N PHE A 3 26.38 -34.82 45.85
CA PHE A 3 25.62 -34.48 44.64
C PHE A 3 25.63 -35.62 43.62
N TYR A 4 26.69 -36.38 43.59
CA TYR A 4 26.85 -37.56 42.75
C TYR A 4 25.86 -38.68 43.12
N ASP A 5 25.62 -38.93 44.42
CA ASP A 5 24.67 -39.95 44.88
C ASP A 5 23.23 -39.63 44.45
N ILE A 6 22.85 -38.34 44.52
CA ILE A 6 21.53 -37.88 44.11
C ILE A 6 21.32 -38.06 42.59
N MET A 7 22.31 -37.75 41.79
CA MET A 7 22.25 -37.90 40.32
C MET A 7 22.17 -39.40 39.95
N HIS A 8 22.91 -40.26 40.63
CA HIS A 8 22.91 -41.71 40.38
C HIS A 8 21.56 -42.35 40.75
N GLU A 9 20.98 -42.02 41.90
CA GLU A 9 19.67 -42.52 42.32
C GLU A 9 18.54 -42.00 41.39
N SER A 10 18.62 -40.74 40.95
CA SER A 10 17.68 -40.18 39.98
C SER A 10 17.73 -40.93 38.64
N TRP A 11 18.92 -41.27 38.16
CA TRP A 11 19.11 -42.05 36.94
C TRP A 11 18.55 -43.45 37.03
N LEU A 12 18.79 -44.15 38.17
CA LEU A 12 18.24 -45.46 38.44
C LEU A 12 16.71 -45.47 38.52
N SER A 13 16.12 -44.44 39.12
CA SER A 13 14.66 -44.27 39.22
C SER A 13 14.01 -44.08 37.85
N ILE A 14 14.63 -43.28 36.96
CA ILE A 14 14.17 -43.05 35.57
C ILE A 14 14.29 -44.34 34.75
N SER A 15 15.40 -45.10 34.92
CA SER A 15 15.68 -46.33 34.19
C SER A 15 14.78 -47.50 34.61
N GLY A 16 14.29 -47.50 35.87
CA GLY A 16 13.41 -48.55 36.40
C GLY A 16 11.98 -48.53 35.82
N ASN A 17 11.49 -47.37 35.34
CA ASN A 17 10.15 -47.24 34.79
C ASN A 17 10.16 -46.50 33.44
N LYS A 18 10.81 -47.06 32.44
CA LYS A 18 11.07 -46.45 31.12
C LYS A 18 9.82 -45.92 30.45
N MET A 19 8.70 -46.63 30.46
CA MET A 19 7.44 -46.19 29.83
C MET A 19 6.82 -44.97 30.52
N ARG A 20 6.88 -44.90 31.87
CA ARG A 20 6.35 -43.74 32.59
C ARG A 20 7.23 -42.53 32.36
N SER A 21 8.55 -42.69 32.43
CA SER A 21 9.51 -41.63 32.19
C SER A 21 9.39 -41.08 30.75
N PHE A 22 9.23 -41.97 29.76
CA PHE A 22 9.03 -41.58 28.35
C PHE A 22 7.74 -40.77 28.18
N LEU A 23 6.62 -41.24 28.75
CA LEU A 23 5.34 -40.54 28.63
C LEU A 23 5.35 -39.17 29.31
N THR A 24 6.02 -39.05 30.48
CA THR A 24 6.13 -37.76 31.17
C THR A 24 7.02 -36.77 30.40
N VAL A 25 8.17 -37.20 29.91
CA VAL A 25 9.06 -36.39 29.09
C VAL A 25 8.37 -36.00 27.79
N LEU A 26 7.69 -36.92 27.12
CA LEU A 26 6.93 -36.65 25.90
C LEU A 26 5.87 -35.58 26.14
N GLY A 27 5.11 -35.67 27.25
CA GLY A 27 4.11 -34.67 27.61
C GLY A 27 4.70 -33.24 27.82
N ILE A 28 5.85 -33.18 28.50
CA ILE A 28 6.57 -31.93 28.73
C ILE A 28 7.08 -31.35 27.40
N VAL A 29 7.69 -32.18 26.55
CA VAL A 29 8.22 -31.75 25.24
C VAL A 29 7.10 -31.22 24.36
N ILE A 30 5.95 -31.93 24.26
CA ILE A 30 4.79 -31.48 23.51
C ILE A 30 4.26 -30.15 24.07
N GLY A 31 4.16 -30.02 25.39
CA GLY A 31 3.69 -28.82 26.05
C GLY A 31 4.59 -27.60 25.74
N ILE A 32 5.90 -27.75 25.89
CA ILE A 32 6.86 -26.69 25.58
C ILE A 32 6.85 -26.36 24.09
N MET A 33 6.82 -27.36 23.22
CA MET A 33 6.79 -27.17 21.77
C MET A 33 5.53 -26.39 21.36
N ALA A 34 4.37 -26.69 21.92
CA ALA A 34 3.15 -25.99 21.64
C ALA A 34 3.22 -24.47 21.99
N VAL A 35 3.82 -24.16 23.15
CA VAL A 35 4.03 -22.77 23.60
C VAL A 35 5.01 -22.05 22.69
N VAL A 36 6.14 -22.68 22.34
CA VAL A 36 7.14 -22.08 21.44
C VAL A 36 6.56 -21.78 20.07
N ILE A 37 5.79 -22.73 19.51
CA ILE A 37 5.11 -22.52 18.22
C ILE A 37 4.12 -21.36 18.30
N MET A 38 3.33 -21.29 19.39
CA MET A 38 2.36 -20.20 19.57
C MET A 38 3.04 -18.83 19.62
N VAL A 39 4.14 -18.71 20.37
CA VAL A 39 4.91 -17.47 20.47
C VAL A 39 5.52 -17.10 19.10
N ALA A 40 6.16 -18.07 18.41
CA ALA A 40 6.76 -17.83 17.11
C ALA A 40 5.74 -17.39 16.05
N VAL A 41 4.55 -18.00 16.03
CA VAL A 41 3.44 -17.55 15.14
C VAL A 41 2.98 -16.14 15.52
N GLY A 42 2.85 -15.83 16.82
CA GLY A 42 2.49 -14.51 17.31
C GLY A 42 3.46 -13.42 16.86
N GLU A 43 4.76 -13.66 17.00
CA GLU A 43 5.81 -12.74 16.54
C GLU A 43 5.77 -12.53 15.03
N THR A 44 5.59 -13.59 14.25
CA THR A 44 5.50 -13.52 12.78
C THR A 44 4.30 -12.70 12.34
N VAL A 45 3.13 -12.89 12.96
CA VAL A 45 1.92 -12.10 12.67
C VAL A 45 2.11 -10.63 13.02
N GLN A 46 2.69 -10.35 14.19
CA GLN A 46 2.98 -8.98 14.63
C GLN A 46 3.93 -8.28 13.66
N GLN A 47 5.00 -8.96 13.23
CA GLN A 47 5.93 -8.44 12.24
C GLN A 47 5.23 -8.14 10.91
N SER A 48 4.43 -9.08 10.39
CA SER A 48 3.67 -8.89 9.15
C SER A 48 2.72 -7.69 9.22
N ILE A 49 2.05 -7.50 10.36
CA ILE A 49 1.17 -6.33 10.58
C ILE A 49 1.99 -5.04 10.57
N THR A 50 3.11 -5.02 11.28
CA THR A 50 4.00 -3.84 11.34
C THR A 50 4.54 -3.49 9.95
N ASP A 51 4.96 -4.48 9.17
CA ASP A 51 5.47 -4.29 7.82
C ASP A 51 4.38 -3.76 6.88
N GLN A 52 3.14 -4.25 7.00
CA GLN A 52 2.00 -3.74 6.23
C GLN A 52 1.69 -2.27 6.57
N PHE A 53 1.69 -1.89 7.84
CA PHE A 53 1.49 -0.49 8.24
C PHE A 53 2.66 0.40 7.80
N SER A 54 3.88 -0.09 7.88
CA SER A 54 5.07 0.65 7.42
C SER A 54 5.04 0.90 5.92
N SER A 55 4.51 -0.04 5.14
CA SER A 55 4.38 0.10 3.68
C SER A 55 3.33 1.12 3.26
N LEU A 56 2.30 1.35 4.08
CA LEU A 56 1.27 2.38 3.85
C LEU A 56 1.78 3.81 4.12
N GLY A 57 2.97 3.97 4.69
CA GLY A 57 3.54 5.25 5.11
C GLY A 57 3.04 5.66 6.50
N THR A 58 3.95 5.69 7.46
CA THR A 58 3.72 6.33 8.76
C THR A 58 3.48 7.82 8.53
N ASN A 59 2.57 8.44 9.29
CA ASN A 59 2.26 9.87 9.24
C ASN A 59 1.57 10.34 7.94
N THR A 60 0.74 9.47 7.33
CA THR A 60 -0.06 9.84 6.15
C THR A 60 -1.53 10.03 6.56
N ILE A 61 -2.08 11.20 6.24
CA ILE A 61 -3.49 11.52 6.43
C ILE A 61 -4.19 11.52 5.08
N MET A 62 -5.35 10.89 5.00
CA MET A 62 -6.20 10.86 3.82
C MET A 62 -7.51 11.59 4.07
N ILE A 63 -7.71 12.69 3.37
CA ILE A 63 -8.94 13.49 3.41
C ILE A 63 -9.78 13.09 2.20
N ARG A 64 -10.97 12.55 2.44
CA ARG A 64 -11.91 12.18 1.38
C ARG A 64 -13.05 13.19 1.29
N ALA A 65 -13.50 13.48 0.07
CA ALA A 65 -14.73 14.24 -0.13
C ALA A 65 -15.88 13.48 0.55
N GLY A 66 -16.40 14.03 1.64
CA GLY A 66 -17.44 13.40 2.45
C GLY A 66 -18.83 13.65 1.87
N ALA A 67 -19.68 12.63 1.82
CA ALA A 67 -21.11 12.83 1.85
C ALA A 67 -21.49 13.14 3.30
N ALA A 68 -21.89 14.37 3.60
CA ALA A 68 -22.48 14.70 4.89
C ALA A 68 -23.73 13.83 5.07
N GLN A 69 -23.65 12.84 5.94
CA GLN A 69 -24.78 12.00 6.31
C GLN A 69 -25.61 12.76 7.36
N SER A 70 -26.43 13.70 6.91
CA SER A 70 -27.41 14.39 7.73
C SER A 70 -28.75 13.69 7.55
N ALA A 71 -29.22 13.05 8.64
CA ALA A 71 -30.61 12.59 8.81
C ALA A 71 -31.22 11.79 7.64
N GLY A 72 -30.59 10.67 7.26
CA GLY A 72 -31.25 9.67 6.39
C GLY A 72 -31.39 10.01 4.91
N ILE A 73 -31.02 11.20 4.47
CA ILE A 73 -31.02 11.58 3.06
C ILE A 73 -29.59 11.45 2.56
N ARG A 74 -29.32 10.47 1.66
CA ARG A 74 -28.09 10.43 0.88
C ARG A 74 -28.08 11.65 -0.07
N SER A 75 -27.56 12.76 0.41
CA SER A 75 -27.22 13.87 -0.44
C SER A 75 -26.09 13.39 -1.34
N GLY A 76 -26.38 13.36 -2.67
CA GLY A 76 -25.46 12.79 -3.66
C GLY A 76 -24.04 13.34 -3.52
N ASN A 77 -23.09 12.58 -4.03
CA ASN A 77 -21.64 12.80 -4.01
C ASN A 77 -21.29 14.29 -4.20
N ARG A 78 -21.28 15.05 -3.11
CA ARG A 78 -20.86 16.47 -3.13
C ARG A 78 -19.34 16.45 -3.22
N MET A 79 -18.84 16.84 -4.37
CA MET A 79 -17.41 17.12 -4.58
C MET A 79 -17.04 18.36 -3.77
N THR A 80 -16.76 18.15 -2.48
CA THR A 80 -16.48 19.24 -1.53
C THR A 80 -15.01 19.60 -1.49
N LEU A 81 -14.12 18.74 -2.01
CA LEU A 81 -12.69 19.00 -2.08
C LEU A 81 -12.30 19.58 -3.46
N THR A 82 -11.48 20.61 -3.44
CA THR A 82 -11.01 21.32 -4.61
C THR A 82 -9.49 21.37 -4.70
N MET A 83 -8.98 21.78 -5.87
CA MET A 83 -7.53 21.99 -6.05
C MET A 83 -7.02 23.17 -5.18
N ASP A 84 -7.89 24.11 -4.84
CA ASP A 84 -7.53 25.26 -4.01
C ASP A 84 -7.25 24.82 -2.56
N ASP A 85 -7.98 23.82 -2.05
CA ASP A 85 -7.75 23.27 -0.72
C ASP A 85 -6.34 22.70 -0.57
N ILE A 86 -5.76 22.16 -1.67
CA ILE A 86 -4.39 21.62 -1.67
C ILE A 86 -3.39 22.75 -1.43
N GLN A 87 -3.63 23.92 -2.00
CA GLN A 87 -2.74 25.06 -1.82
C GLN A 87 -2.74 25.54 -0.36
N TYR A 88 -3.90 25.55 0.30
CA TYR A 88 -3.99 25.89 1.72
C TYR A 88 -3.29 24.84 2.59
N ILE A 89 -3.54 23.56 2.34
CA ILE A 89 -2.93 22.46 3.10
C ILE A 89 -1.41 22.45 2.92
N SER A 90 -0.91 22.74 1.71
CA SER A 90 0.54 22.75 1.44
C SER A 90 1.31 23.87 2.16
N GLN A 91 0.61 24.87 2.70
CA GLN A 91 1.22 25.96 3.46
C GLN A 91 1.30 25.69 4.96
N LEU A 92 0.70 24.58 5.44
CA LEU A 92 0.77 24.21 6.85
C LEU A 92 2.20 23.76 7.21
N PRO A 93 2.74 24.21 8.36
CA PRO A 93 4.15 23.97 8.72
C PRO A 93 4.48 22.49 8.91
N ASP A 94 3.48 21.68 9.31
CA ASP A 94 3.66 20.27 9.64
C ASP A 94 3.51 19.33 8.42
N VAL A 95 3.21 19.88 7.25
CA VAL A 95 2.97 19.10 6.02
C VAL A 95 4.25 18.98 5.21
N ALA A 96 4.77 17.76 5.13
CA ALA A 96 5.95 17.43 4.33
C ALA A 96 5.62 17.31 2.83
N ALA A 97 4.45 16.75 2.48
CA ALA A 97 3.99 16.61 1.11
C ALA A 97 2.47 16.51 1.06
N VAL A 98 1.86 17.02 0.00
CA VAL A 98 0.42 16.92 -0.26
C VAL A 98 0.18 16.58 -1.72
N THR A 99 -0.81 15.75 -1.98
CA THR A 99 -1.19 15.36 -3.34
C THR A 99 -2.69 15.17 -3.47
N PRO A 100 -3.31 15.71 -4.54
CA PRO A 100 -4.64 15.30 -4.93
C PRO A 100 -4.61 13.90 -5.51
N GLN A 101 -5.67 13.16 -5.31
CA GLN A 101 -5.86 11.85 -5.89
C GLN A 101 -7.26 11.72 -6.45
N GLU A 102 -7.33 11.21 -7.67
CA GLU A 102 -8.57 10.81 -8.34
C GLU A 102 -8.39 9.39 -8.85
N THR A 103 -9.34 8.50 -8.58
CA THR A 103 -9.25 7.10 -9.01
C THR A 103 -10.43 6.75 -9.91
N SER A 104 -10.14 6.04 -10.99
CA SER A 104 -11.14 5.52 -11.91
C SER A 104 -10.76 4.13 -12.37
N GLY A 105 -11.68 3.18 -12.30
CA GLY A 105 -11.49 1.89 -12.96
C GLY A 105 -11.50 2.06 -14.49
N ALA A 106 -10.56 1.41 -15.15
CA ALA A 106 -10.51 1.40 -16.61
C ALA A 106 -9.92 0.10 -17.14
N GLN A 107 -10.36 -0.24 -18.36
CA GLN A 107 -9.73 -1.29 -19.14
C GLN A 107 -8.49 -0.74 -19.85
N VAL A 108 -7.42 -1.50 -19.74
CA VAL A 108 -6.12 -1.21 -20.35
C VAL A 108 -5.81 -2.28 -21.38
N VAL A 109 -5.24 -1.89 -22.49
CA VAL A 109 -4.92 -2.78 -23.61
C VAL A 109 -3.46 -2.59 -24.02
N TYR A 110 -2.76 -3.69 -24.18
CA TYR A 110 -1.44 -3.75 -24.79
C TYR A 110 -1.37 -4.94 -25.75
N GLY A 111 -1.09 -4.65 -27.02
CA GLY A 111 -1.13 -5.66 -28.09
C GLY A 111 -2.51 -6.34 -28.16
N ASN A 112 -2.55 -7.64 -27.92
CA ASN A 112 -3.75 -8.46 -27.90
C ASN A 112 -4.30 -8.78 -26.49
N LYS A 113 -3.62 -8.28 -25.45
CA LYS A 113 -4.05 -8.46 -24.05
C LYS A 113 -4.82 -7.25 -23.53
N ASN A 114 -5.71 -7.51 -22.62
CA ASN A 114 -6.45 -6.47 -21.90
C ASN A 114 -6.55 -6.83 -20.42
N TRP A 115 -6.53 -5.82 -19.58
CA TRP A 115 -6.65 -5.94 -18.13
C TRP A 115 -7.52 -4.83 -17.57
N SER A 116 -8.31 -5.10 -16.56
CA SER A 116 -9.12 -4.09 -15.86
C SER A 116 -8.43 -3.72 -14.56
N THR A 117 -7.97 -2.50 -14.47
CA THR A 117 -7.19 -2.02 -13.32
C THR A 117 -7.63 -0.63 -12.86
N SER A 118 -7.11 -0.18 -11.74
CA SER A 118 -7.31 1.16 -11.20
C SER A 118 -6.35 2.15 -11.86
N VAL A 119 -6.91 3.20 -12.45
CA VAL A 119 -6.14 4.34 -12.98
C VAL A 119 -6.22 5.48 -11.99
N ILE A 120 -5.07 5.89 -11.47
CA ILE A 120 -4.94 6.88 -10.40
C ILE A 120 -4.30 8.15 -10.98
N GLY A 121 -5.06 9.23 -10.95
CA GLY A 121 -4.57 10.56 -11.34
C GLY A 121 -4.01 11.30 -10.13
N VAL A 122 -2.75 11.73 -10.20
CA VAL A 122 -2.03 12.32 -9.07
C VAL A 122 -1.14 13.49 -9.46
N TYR A 123 -0.59 14.16 -8.44
CA TYR A 123 0.56 15.07 -8.55
C TYR A 123 1.87 14.35 -8.20
N PRO A 124 3.05 14.90 -8.53
CA PRO A 124 4.34 14.28 -8.24
C PRO A 124 4.58 13.96 -6.76
N GLY A 125 4.02 14.75 -5.85
CA GLY A 125 4.09 14.53 -4.40
C GLY A 125 3.50 13.17 -3.95
N TYR A 126 2.74 12.50 -4.79
CA TYR A 126 2.20 11.17 -4.52
C TYR A 126 3.30 10.14 -4.24
N ALA A 127 4.40 10.21 -4.95
CA ALA A 127 5.53 9.30 -4.72
C ALA A 127 6.08 9.42 -3.28
N THR A 128 6.18 10.65 -2.77
CA THR A 128 6.63 10.92 -1.40
C THR A 128 5.60 10.52 -0.36
N VAL A 129 4.33 10.86 -0.60
CA VAL A 129 3.22 10.56 0.34
C VAL A 129 3.03 9.05 0.47
N GLN A 130 3.05 8.33 -0.64
CA GLN A 130 2.83 6.89 -0.68
C GLN A 130 4.12 6.07 -0.60
N ASN A 131 5.27 6.71 -0.41
CA ASN A 131 6.57 6.04 -0.35
C ASN A 131 6.80 5.10 -1.54
N ILE A 132 6.58 5.62 -2.78
CA ILE A 132 6.73 4.85 -4.01
C ILE A 132 8.18 4.85 -4.43
N GLU A 133 8.74 3.66 -4.55
CA GLU A 133 10.03 3.42 -5.17
C GLU A 133 9.84 2.97 -6.62
N MET A 134 10.75 3.38 -7.49
CA MET A 134 10.74 2.97 -8.90
C MET A 134 11.68 1.79 -9.11
N GLU A 135 11.24 0.79 -9.86
CA GLU A 135 12.07 -0.31 -10.31
C GLU A 135 12.76 0.05 -11.64
N PHE A 136 12.00 0.65 -12.55
CA PHE A 136 12.50 1.13 -13.84
C PHE A 136 11.96 2.52 -14.15
N GLY A 137 12.77 3.33 -14.83
CA GLY A 137 12.35 4.64 -15.31
C GLY A 137 12.23 5.70 -14.23
N THR A 138 11.29 6.62 -14.42
CA THR A 138 11.09 7.80 -13.55
C THR A 138 9.62 7.99 -13.20
N PHE A 139 9.36 8.66 -12.09
CA PHE A 139 8.02 9.08 -11.71
C PHE A 139 7.58 10.33 -12.48
N LEU A 140 6.30 10.68 -12.37
CA LEU A 140 5.71 11.87 -12.97
C LEU A 140 6.34 13.14 -12.40
N ASP A 141 6.54 14.13 -13.25
CA ASP A 141 6.97 15.48 -12.87
C ASP A 141 5.81 16.49 -12.98
N MET A 142 6.02 17.71 -12.48
CA MET A 142 5.01 18.76 -12.53
C MET A 142 4.77 19.27 -13.97
N SER A 143 5.72 19.11 -14.87
CA SER A 143 5.56 19.47 -16.28
C SER A 143 4.55 18.55 -16.97
N ALA A 144 4.60 17.24 -16.65
CA ALA A 144 3.63 16.27 -17.13
C ALA A 144 2.19 16.61 -16.68
N VAL A 145 2.05 17.08 -15.43
CA VAL A 145 0.73 17.53 -14.92
C VAL A 145 0.23 18.79 -15.65
N ARG A 146 1.08 19.80 -15.79
CA ARG A 146 0.70 21.08 -16.46
C ARG A 146 0.28 20.86 -17.90
N ASN A 147 0.99 20.01 -18.61
CA ASN A 147 0.78 19.76 -20.05
C ASN A 147 -0.26 18.65 -20.32
N ALA A 148 -0.85 18.04 -19.29
CA ALA A 148 -1.68 16.86 -19.42
C ALA A 148 -1.02 15.80 -20.32
N ALA A 149 0.27 15.51 -20.03
CA ALA A 149 1.08 14.58 -20.81
C ALA A 149 0.49 13.18 -20.76
N THR A 150 0.60 12.45 -21.86
CA THR A 150 0.12 11.08 -22.00
C THR A 150 1.16 10.09 -21.47
N TYR A 151 1.59 10.27 -20.24
CA TYR A 151 2.54 9.43 -19.53
C TYR A 151 1.83 8.55 -18.51
N ALA A 152 2.36 7.34 -18.32
CA ALA A 152 1.89 6.39 -17.32
C ALA A 152 3.07 5.79 -16.56
N VAL A 153 2.91 5.66 -15.25
CA VAL A 153 3.70 4.80 -14.38
C VAL A 153 2.82 3.61 -14.03
N ILE A 154 3.34 2.40 -14.17
CA ILE A 154 2.54 1.18 -13.98
C ILE A 154 3.04 0.39 -12.77
N GLY A 155 2.13 -0.30 -12.11
CA GLY A 155 2.46 -1.29 -11.09
C GLY A 155 2.95 -2.59 -11.72
N PRO A 156 3.78 -3.37 -11.00
CA PRO A 156 4.36 -4.61 -11.51
C PRO A 156 3.31 -5.66 -11.87
N GLU A 157 2.24 -5.81 -11.11
CA GLU A 157 1.15 -6.75 -11.40
C GLU A 157 0.43 -6.38 -12.71
N THR A 158 0.09 -5.08 -12.89
CA THR A 158 -0.50 -4.61 -14.16
C THR A 158 0.43 -4.88 -15.35
N ALA A 159 1.76 -4.71 -15.17
CA ALA A 159 2.74 -4.98 -16.23
C ALA A 159 2.79 -6.46 -16.61
N GLU A 160 2.75 -7.35 -15.63
CA GLU A 160 2.73 -8.80 -15.81
C GLU A 160 1.46 -9.28 -16.51
N GLU A 161 0.28 -8.84 -16.06
CA GLU A 161 -1.01 -9.21 -16.62
C GLU A 161 -1.17 -8.74 -18.09
N LEU A 162 -0.65 -7.58 -18.41
CA LEU A 162 -0.60 -7.09 -19.79
C LEU A 162 0.47 -7.79 -20.65
N GLY A 163 1.39 -8.55 -20.02
CA GLY A 163 2.49 -9.23 -20.70
C GLY A 163 3.50 -8.25 -21.30
N LEU A 164 3.73 -7.14 -20.62
CA LEU A 164 4.76 -6.18 -20.99
C LEU A 164 6.16 -6.78 -20.80
N PRO A 165 7.17 -6.28 -21.53
CA PRO A 165 8.56 -6.70 -21.33
C PRO A 165 9.03 -6.34 -19.91
N LYS A 166 10.11 -6.99 -19.43
CA LYS A 166 10.67 -6.77 -18.09
C LYS A 166 10.96 -5.28 -17.81
N ASN A 167 11.42 -4.55 -18.80
CA ASN A 167 11.51 -3.09 -18.75
C ASN A 167 10.60 -2.48 -19.83
N PRO A 168 9.38 -2.07 -19.46
CA PRO A 168 8.40 -1.55 -20.41
C PRO A 168 8.51 -0.05 -20.65
N VAL A 169 9.56 0.61 -20.18
CA VAL A 169 9.74 2.05 -20.39
C VAL A 169 9.83 2.37 -21.88
N GLY A 170 8.96 3.25 -22.35
CA GLY A 170 8.81 3.61 -23.76
C GLY A 170 7.68 2.88 -24.49
N GLU A 171 7.13 1.79 -23.92
CA GLU A 171 5.99 1.08 -24.48
C GLU A 171 4.72 1.93 -24.44
N ILE A 172 3.82 1.70 -25.37
CA ILE A 172 2.55 2.41 -25.47
C ILE A 172 1.41 1.46 -25.06
N ILE A 173 0.76 1.80 -23.98
CA ILE A 173 -0.48 1.14 -23.52
C ILE A 173 -1.68 2.02 -23.85
N ARG A 174 -2.84 1.42 -24.01
CA ARG A 174 -4.08 2.17 -24.25
C ARG A 174 -5.04 2.00 -23.10
N VAL A 175 -5.33 3.10 -22.41
CA VAL A 175 -6.31 3.17 -21.33
C VAL A 175 -7.62 3.73 -21.90
N ARG A 176 -8.66 2.92 -21.95
CA ARG A 176 -9.87 3.23 -22.73
C ARG A 176 -9.50 3.60 -24.18
N ASN A 177 -9.68 4.87 -24.55
CA ASN A 177 -9.35 5.38 -25.88
C ASN A 177 -8.08 6.24 -25.93
N THR A 178 -7.35 6.35 -24.81
CA THR A 178 -6.18 7.23 -24.71
C THR A 178 -4.89 6.41 -24.75
N PRO A 179 -4.01 6.62 -25.73
CA PRO A 179 -2.68 6.03 -25.72
C PRO A 179 -1.83 6.76 -24.67
N LEU A 180 -1.12 5.98 -23.86
CA LEU A 180 -0.20 6.45 -22.83
C LEU A 180 1.15 5.80 -23.00
N THR A 181 2.22 6.58 -22.92
CA THR A 181 3.59 6.08 -22.92
C THR A 181 4.01 5.72 -21.50
N VAL A 182 4.47 4.51 -21.30
CA VAL A 182 5.01 4.05 -20.01
C VAL A 182 6.36 4.74 -19.79
N ILE A 183 6.48 5.48 -18.68
CA ILE A 183 7.73 6.18 -18.31
C ILE A 183 8.41 5.53 -17.10
N GLY A 184 7.74 4.62 -16.42
CA GLY A 184 8.32 3.90 -15.29
C GLY A 184 7.43 2.79 -14.76
N VAL A 185 8.06 1.94 -13.95
CA VAL A 185 7.43 0.84 -13.22
C VAL A 185 7.73 1.00 -11.74
N THR A 186 6.73 0.86 -10.90
CA THR A 186 6.92 0.89 -9.45
C THR A 186 7.51 -0.43 -8.98
N LYS A 187 8.27 -0.36 -7.88
CA LYS A 187 8.72 -1.56 -7.17
C LYS A 187 7.52 -2.24 -6.49
N ALA A 188 7.54 -3.56 -6.46
CA ALA A 188 6.48 -4.33 -5.83
C ALA A 188 6.35 -3.98 -4.33
N LYS A 189 5.13 -3.71 -3.90
CA LYS A 189 4.76 -3.48 -2.49
C LYS A 189 3.98 -4.65 -1.89
N GLY A 190 3.47 -5.51 -2.77
CA GLY A 190 2.65 -6.65 -2.40
C GLY A 190 1.18 -6.32 -2.20
N SER A 191 0.43 -7.34 -1.80
CA SER A 191 -1.00 -7.25 -1.52
C SER A 191 -1.23 -6.96 -0.05
N SER A 192 -1.99 -5.92 0.26
CA SER A 192 -2.51 -5.67 1.60
C SER A 192 -3.95 -6.19 1.71
N GLY A 193 -4.47 -6.36 2.93
CA GLY A 193 -5.84 -6.84 3.15
C GLY A 193 -6.96 -6.01 2.49
N MET A 194 -6.62 -4.87 1.88
CA MET A 194 -7.53 -3.99 1.13
C MET A 194 -7.40 -4.13 -0.40
N GLY A 195 -6.59 -5.05 -0.89
CA GLY A 195 -6.34 -5.28 -2.33
C GLY A 195 -4.87 -5.20 -2.71
N SER A 196 -4.58 -5.44 -3.98
CA SER A 196 -3.23 -5.32 -4.51
C SER A 196 -2.84 -3.85 -4.64
N GLN A 197 -1.67 -3.49 -4.08
CA GLN A 197 -1.06 -2.17 -4.28
C GLN A 197 -0.26 -2.11 -5.58
N ASP A 198 -0.08 -3.24 -6.22
CA ASP A 198 0.73 -3.42 -7.42
C ASP A 198 -0.12 -3.46 -8.71
N ASP A 199 -1.47 -3.57 -8.57
CA ASP A 199 -2.41 -3.52 -9.68
C ASP A 199 -2.96 -2.10 -9.87
N MET A 200 -2.15 -1.23 -10.49
CA MET A 200 -2.52 0.17 -10.74
C MET A 200 -1.76 0.78 -11.91
N ILE A 201 -2.35 1.85 -12.45
CA ILE A 201 -1.70 2.77 -13.38
C ILE A 201 -1.78 4.18 -12.81
N ILE A 202 -0.65 4.84 -12.72
CA ILE A 202 -0.54 6.20 -12.22
C ILE A 202 -0.33 7.14 -13.42
N VAL A 203 -1.16 8.16 -13.51
CA VAL A 203 -1.12 9.17 -14.58
C VAL A 203 -1.18 10.58 -14.00
N PRO A 204 -0.80 11.63 -14.75
CA PRO A 204 -1.09 12.99 -14.32
C PRO A 204 -2.59 13.19 -14.11
N ILE A 205 -3.00 13.82 -13.01
CA ILE A 205 -4.42 14.01 -12.70
C ILE A 205 -5.15 14.79 -13.81
N THR A 206 -4.46 15.70 -14.45
CA THR A 206 -4.98 16.46 -15.60
C THR A 206 -5.25 15.57 -16.81
N THR A 207 -4.40 14.57 -17.05
CA THR A 207 -4.58 13.56 -18.11
C THR A 207 -5.76 12.67 -17.79
N LEU A 208 -5.86 12.18 -16.54
CA LEU A 208 -7.03 11.41 -16.10
C LEU A 208 -8.33 12.18 -16.38
N LYS A 209 -8.42 13.43 -15.89
CA LYS A 209 -9.64 14.23 -15.99
C LYS A 209 -9.99 14.65 -17.41
N LYS A 210 -9.01 15.11 -18.20
CA LYS A 210 -9.25 15.66 -19.54
C LYS A 210 -9.39 14.59 -20.62
N ARG A 211 -8.63 13.48 -20.52
CA ARG A 211 -8.50 12.53 -21.62
C ARG A 211 -9.14 11.17 -21.34
N ILE A 212 -9.15 10.72 -20.06
CA ILE A 212 -9.60 9.36 -19.72
C ILE A 212 -11.04 9.37 -19.20
N THR A 213 -11.36 10.24 -18.22
CA THR A 213 -12.70 10.26 -17.60
C THR A 213 -13.63 11.33 -18.15
N GLY A 214 -13.10 12.41 -18.71
CA GLY A 214 -13.91 13.53 -19.20
C GLY A 214 -14.67 14.23 -18.06
N SER A 215 -13.98 14.55 -16.96
CA SER A 215 -14.62 15.12 -15.77
C SER A 215 -15.32 16.45 -16.05
N ARG A 216 -16.59 16.56 -15.62
CA ARG A 216 -17.37 17.82 -15.67
C ARG A 216 -16.88 18.86 -14.67
N PHE A 217 -16.12 18.44 -13.66
CA PHE A 217 -15.63 19.28 -12.57
C PHE A 217 -14.09 19.23 -12.51
N PRO A 218 -13.41 20.04 -13.32
CA PRO A 218 -11.95 19.98 -13.43
C PRO A 218 -11.24 20.36 -12.13
N ASN A 219 -11.84 21.19 -11.30
CA ASN A 219 -11.26 21.68 -10.04
C ASN A 219 -11.56 20.83 -8.82
N SER A 220 -12.49 19.86 -8.90
CA SER A 220 -12.80 18.96 -7.78
C SER A 220 -11.83 17.80 -7.69
N VAL A 221 -11.59 17.27 -6.48
CA VAL A 221 -10.80 16.08 -6.25
C VAL A 221 -11.55 15.11 -5.35
N SER A 222 -11.36 13.81 -5.55
CA SER A 222 -12.03 12.78 -4.74
C SER A 222 -11.36 12.59 -3.39
N MET A 223 -10.04 12.80 -3.34
CA MET A 223 -9.24 12.61 -2.15
C MET A 223 -8.00 13.51 -2.18
N ILE A 224 -7.58 13.96 -1.03
CA ILE A 224 -6.28 14.61 -0.79
C ILE A 224 -5.52 13.74 0.19
N SER A 225 -4.32 13.34 -0.17
CA SER A 225 -3.40 12.63 0.71
C SER A 225 -2.25 13.55 1.08
N LEU A 226 -1.89 13.57 2.35
CA LEU A 226 -0.78 14.37 2.85
C LEU A 226 0.10 13.54 3.76
N LYS A 227 1.37 13.89 3.81
CA LYS A 227 2.37 13.31 4.71
C LYS A 227 2.84 14.40 5.65
N LEU A 228 2.81 14.10 6.95
CA LEU A 228 3.34 14.99 7.98
C LEU A 228 4.84 14.77 8.18
N TYR A 229 5.54 15.77 8.70
CA TYR A 229 6.88 15.58 9.22
C TYR A 229 6.85 14.67 10.46
N GLN A 230 7.93 13.95 10.71
CA GLN A 230 7.99 12.90 11.74
C GLN A 230 7.85 13.45 13.18
N ASP A 231 8.12 14.73 13.38
CA ASP A 231 8.03 15.40 14.69
C ASP A 231 6.64 16.00 15.01
N ALA A 232 5.72 16.01 14.05
CA ALA A 232 4.37 16.59 14.21
C ALA A 232 3.36 15.66 14.90
N ASP A 233 3.75 14.46 15.27
CA ASP A 233 2.84 13.38 15.73
C ASP A 233 2.28 13.58 17.15
N ASN A 234 2.74 14.59 17.91
CA ASN A 234 2.35 14.76 19.30
C ASN A 234 1.23 15.79 19.55
N ASP A 235 0.88 16.65 18.60
CA ASP A 235 -0.05 17.77 18.86
C ASP A 235 -1.47 17.59 18.27
N ILE A 236 -1.72 16.53 17.48
CA ILE A 236 -3.01 16.35 16.79
C ILE A 236 -3.98 15.42 17.58
N ALA A 237 -3.57 14.90 18.73
CA ALA A 237 -4.35 13.96 19.56
C ALA A 237 -5.16 14.64 20.68
N THR A 238 -5.37 15.95 20.66
CA THR A 238 -6.22 16.68 21.62
C THR A 238 -7.40 17.36 20.94
#